data_8fe0764afd20789080fc7ab897bb8cca
#
_entry.id   8fe0764afd20789080fc7ab897bb8cca
#
_cell.length_a   1.000
_cell.length_b   1.000
_cell.length_c   1.000
_cell.angle_alpha   90.00
_cell.angle_beta   90.00
_cell.angle_gamma   90.00
#
_symmetry.space_group_name_H-M   'P 1'
#
loop_
_entity.id
_entity.type
_entity.pdbx_description
1 polymer ?
#
loop_
_entity_poly.entity_id
_entity_poly.type
_entity_poly.pdbx_seq_one_letter_code
_entity_poly.pdbx_strand_id
1 'polypeptide(L)'
;SEEFLDLIKRYAFLYSLSVEQLKDVVVLSVNENKTINFEDLELHVKRVYDNRNQNVKFIKKREVVRSSDKLINALNTITPNDLVKHKYQTELTSSEISMFDKLLKETNITVGVLNVCILYVLSEKNGEIPSFNYFLKVINTWIRAGINDTASALAHINNTEPKKPKTTRSKTVKQLPKWYTKQDE
;
A
#
# COMPACT_ATOMS: atom_id res chain seq x y z
N SER A 1 11.90 5.72 26.06
CA SER A 1 11.55 7.05 25.54
C SER A 1 10.19 6.97 24.84
N GLU A 2 9.49 8.08 24.73
CA GLU A 2 8.18 8.16 24.05
C GLU A 2 8.30 7.78 22.57
N GLU A 3 9.35 8.22 21.92
CA GLU A 3 9.67 7.86 20.52
C GLU A 3 9.78 6.36 20.29
N PHE A 4 10.33 5.61 21.24
CA PHE A 4 10.40 4.16 21.15
C PHE A 4 9.01 3.52 21.24
N LEU A 5 8.14 4.00 22.13
CA LEU A 5 6.78 3.48 22.24
C LEU A 5 5.98 3.74 20.96
N ASP A 6 6.15 4.88 20.34
CA ASP A 6 5.48 5.22 19.09
C ASP A 6 6.01 4.36 17.93
N LEU A 7 7.32 4.09 17.88
CA LEU A 7 7.89 3.15 16.93
C LEU A 7 7.31 1.74 17.07
N ILE A 8 7.23 1.23 18.31
CA ILE A 8 6.66 -0.10 18.59
C ILE A 8 5.17 -0.16 18.21
N LYS A 9 4.37 0.86 18.56
CA LYS A 9 2.96 0.93 18.14
C LYS A 9 2.82 0.92 16.63
N ARG A 10 3.67 1.68 15.92
CA ARG A 10 3.68 1.72 14.46
C ARG A 10 4.04 0.36 13.85
N TYR A 11 5.07 -0.32 14.35
CA TYR A 11 5.42 -1.66 13.89
C TYR A 11 4.32 -2.69 14.21
N ALA A 12 3.73 -2.63 15.41
CA ALA A 12 2.59 -3.46 15.75
C ALA A 12 1.45 -3.33 14.74
N PHE A 13 1.15 -2.09 14.36
CA PHE A 13 0.09 -1.79 13.39
C PHE A 13 0.46 -2.24 11.96
N LEU A 14 1.59 -1.77 11.42
CA LEU A 14 1.97 -2.01 10.02
C LEU A 14 2.21 -3.49 9.71
N TYR A 15 2.87 -4.20 10.62
CA TYR A 15 3.17 -5.63 10.47
C TYR A 15 2.13 -6.53 11.15
N SER A 16 1.05 -5.96 11.72
CA SER A 16 -0.03 -6.68 12.42
C SER A 16 0.50 -7.66 13.46
N LEU A 17 1.48 -7.24 14.27
CA LEU A 17 2.12 -8.09 15.27
C LEU A 17 1.26 -8.22 16.53
N SER A 18 1.20 -9.42 17.12
CA SER A 18 0.61 -9.62 18.43
C SER A 18 1.51 -9.05 19.54
N VAL A 19 0.94 -8.85 20.73
CA VAL A 19 1.70 -8.38 21.90
C VAL A 19 2.83 -9.36 22.26
N GLU A 20 2.61 -10.66 22.08
CA GLU A 20 3.62 -11.72 22.33
C GLU A 20 4.77 -11.61 21.33
N GLN A 21 4.44 -11.50 20.04
CA GLN A 21 5.44 -11.30 18.97
C GLN A 21 6.26 -10.03 19.18
N LEU A 22 5.62 -8.94 19.62
CA LEU A 22 6.34 -7.70 19.95
C LEU A 22 7.31 -7.85 21.11
N LYS A 23 6.90 -8.58 22.18
CA LYS A 23 7.79 -8.87 23.31
C LYS A 23 9.02 -9.64 22.85
N ASP A 24 8.82 -10.71 22.06
CA ASP A 24 9.91 -11.53 21.53
C ASP A 24 10.87 -10.70 20.67
N VAL A 25 10.34 -9.89 19.78
CA VAL A 25 11.15 -9.00 18.92
C VAL A 25 11.96 -8.01 19.75
N VAL A 26 11.34 -7.37 20.74
CA VAL A 26 12.03 -6.42 21.62
C VAL A 26 13.14 -7.12 22.42
N VAL A 27 12.86 -8.29 23.00
CA VAL A 27 13.85 -9.08 23.77
C VAL A 27 15.04 -9.45 22.90
N LEU A 28 14.81 -9.91 21.66
CA LEU A 28 15.86 -10.27 20.71
C LEU A 28 16.68 -9.09 20.22
N SER A 29 16.17 -7.85 20.37
CA SER A 29 16.83 -6.63 19.93
C SER A 29 17.58 -5.90 21.05
N VAL A 30 17.62 -6.48 22.26
CA VAL A 30 18.36 -5.94 23.42
C VAL A 30 19.80 -6.41 23.37
N ASN A 31 20.73 -5.46 23.35
CA ASN A 31 22.18 -5.72 23.41
C ASN A 31 22.66 -6.09 24.83
N GLU A 32 23.89 -6.55 24.95
CA GLU A 32 24.55 -6.86 26.23
C GLU A 32 24.54 -5.67 27.21
N ASN A 33 24.56 -4.45 26.68
CA ASN A 33 24.50 -3.18 27.44
C ASN A 33 23.06 -2.81 27.87
N LYS A 34 22.08 -3.69 27.70
CA LYS A 34 20.65 -3.46 27.98
C LYS A 34 20.05 -2.27 27.20
N THR A 35 20.65 -1.93 26.06
CA THR A 35 20.11 -0.96 25.11
C THR A 35 19.47 -1.67 23.93
N ILE A 36 18.47 -1.06 23.31
CA ILE A 36 17.79 -1.61 22.16
C ILE A 36 18.50 -1.17 20.88
N ASN A 37 18.88 -2.12 20.05
CA ASN A 37 19.34 -1.87 18.69
C ASN A 37 18.14 -1.73 17.75
N PHE A 38 17.95 -0.56 17.15
CA PHE A 38 16.81 -0.29 16.27
C PHE A 38 16.91 -1.02 14.92
N GLU A 39 18.12 -1.26 14.41
CA GLU A 39 18.32 -2.03 13.17
C GLU A 39 17.96 -3.50 13.37
N ASP A 40 18.39 -4.09 14.49
CA ASP A 40 18.01 -5.45 14.85
C ASP A 40 16.51 -5.57 15.11
N LEU A 41 15.90 -4.57 15.75
CA LEU A 41 14.47 -4.51 15.98
C LEU A 41 13.69 -4.58 14.64
N GLU A 42 14.05 -3.76 13.66
CA GLU A 42 13.43 -3.77 12.34
C GLU A 42 13.63 -5.11 11.62
N LEU A 43 14.83 -5.68 11.70
CA LEU A 43 15.15 -6.98 11.12
C LEU A 43 14.30 -8.11 11.73
N HIS A 44 14.15 -8.15 13.06
CA HIS A 44 13.35 -9.16 13.74
C HIS A 44 11.86 -9.00 13.44
N VAL A 45 11.33 -7.77 13.38
CA VAL A 45 9.96 -7.48 12.96
C VAL A 45 9.67 -8.08 11.58
N LYS A 46 10.56 -7.80 10.60
CA LYS A 46 10.43 -8.34 9.23
C LYS A 46 10.47 -9.86 9.21
N ARG A 47 11.38 -10.50 9.96
CA ARG A 47 11.47 -11.97 10.05
C ARG A 47 10.21 -12.60 10.62
N VAL A 48 9.64 -12.03 11.68
CA VAL A 48 8.38 -12.52 12.26
C VAL A 48 7.24 -12.42 11.27
N TYR A 49 7.16 -11.31 10.53
CA TYR A 49 6.15 -11.10 9.50
C TYR A 49 6.29 -12.10 8.34
N ASP A 50 7.49 -12.25 7.78
CA ASP A 50 7.76 -13.14 6.67
C ASP A 50 7.50 -14.62 7.03
N ASN A 51 7.91 -15.05 8.22
CA ASN A 51 7.67 -16.41 8.71
C ASN A 51 6.16 -16.70 8.88
N ARG A 52 5.37 -15.71 9.28
CA ARG A 52 3.91 -15.84 9.38
C ARG A 52 3.25 -16.02 8.01
N ASN A 53 3.71 -15.27 7.02
CA ASN A 53 3.12 -15.26 5.69
C ASN A 53 3.43 -16.53 4.88
N GLN A 54 4.47 -17.31 5.25
CA GLN A 54 4.73 -18.62 4.69
C GLN A 54 3.68 -19.69 5.11
N ASN A 55 2.90 -19.41 6.16
CA ASN A 55 1.84 -20.28 6.68
C ASN A 55 0.45 -19.73 6.32
N VAL A 56 0.05 -19.73 5.04
CA VAL A 56 -1.22 -19.17 4.56
C VAL A 56 -2.44 -19.89 5.15
N LYS A 57 -3.21 -19.19 6.00
CA LYS A 57 -4.56 -19.61 6.41
C LYS A 57 -5.60 -18.70 5.74
N PHE A 58 -6.51 -19.31 4.96
CA PHE A 58 -7.63 -18.64 4.29
C PHE A 58 -8.58 -17.97 5.30
N ILE A 59 -8.87 -16.67 5.11
CA ILE A 59 -9.84 -15.92 5.93
C ILE A 59 -11.07 -15.54 5.09
N LYS A 60 -12.26 -15.79 5.66
CA LYS A 60 -13.57 -15.55 5.04
C LYS A 60 -13.86 -14.05 4.80
N LYS A 61 -14.48 -13.77 3.64
CA LYS A 61 -14.95 -12.50 3.13
C LYS A 61 -15.93 -11.79 4.09
N ARG A 62 -15.69 -10.51 4.41
CA ARG A 62 -16.65 -9.63 5.13
C ARG A 62 -17.28 -8.61 4.18
N GLU A 63 -18.56 -8.35 4.39
CA GLU A 63 -19.39 -7.46 3.56
C GLU A 63 -19.04 -5.96 3.75
N VAL A 64 -19.18 -5.21 2.64
CA VAL A 64 -18.88 -3.78 2.56
C VAL A 64 -20.08 -2.97 3.08
N VAL A 65 -19.86 -2.14 4.09
CA VAL A 65 -20.87 -1.25 4.67
C VAL A 65 -20.78 0.14 4.01
N ARG A 66 -21.90 0.58 3.42
CA ARG A 66 -22.02 1.85 2.68
C ARG A 66 -22.33 3.03 3.60
N SER A 67 -21.37 3.86 3.93
CA SER A 67 -21.50 5.30 4.18
C SER A 67 -20.10 5.94 4.12
N SER A 68 -19.98 7.15 3.65
CA SER A 68 -18.71 7.88 3.52
C SER A 68 -17.89 7.88 4.82
N ASP A 69 -18.54 8.16 5.95
CA ASP A 69 -17.87 8.24 7.25
C ASP A 69 -17.36 6.89 7.74
N LYS A 70 -18.11 5.81 7.45
CA LYS A 70 -17.68 4.45 7.77
C LYS A 70 -16.48 4.02 6.92
N LEU A 71 -16.43 4.43 5.64
CA LEU A 71 -15.31 4.17 4.75
C LEU A 71 -14.06 4.93 5.22
N ILE A 72 -14.19 6.21 5.58
CA ILE A 72 -13.09 7.02 6.10
C ILE A 72 -12.53 6.39 7.38
N ASN A 73 -13.41 6.01 8.33
CA ASN A 73 -12.98 5.34 9.56
C ASN A 73 -12.32 3.99 9.29
N ALA A 74 -12.85 3.20 8.36
CA ALA A 74 -12.23 1.94 7.96
C ALA A 74 -10.82 2.16 7.38
N LEU A 75 -10.64 3.15 6.50
CA LEU A 75 -9.34 3.47 5.90
C LEU A 75 -8.33 4.03 6.92
N ASN A 76 -8.79 4.70 7.97
CA ASN A 76 -7.93 5.17 9.04
C ASN A 76 -7.44 4.06 9.98
N THR A 77 -8.17 2.93 10.04
CA THR A 77 -7.92 1.86 11.01
C THR A 77 -7.35 0.59 10.39
N ILE A 78 -7.60 0.35 9.09
CA ILE A 78 -7.08 -0.85 8.40
C ILE A 78 -5.57 -0.72 8.14
N THR A 79 -4.84 -1.83 8.26
CA THR A 79 -3.44 -1.85 7.89
C THR A 79 -3.27 -1.84 6.36
N PRO A 80 -2.17 -1.28 5.81
CA PRO A 80 -1.88 -1.35 4.38
C PRO A 80 -1.91 -2.78 3.82
N ASN A 81 -1.41 -3.76 4.59
CA ASN A 81 -1.43 -5.15 4.19
C ASN A 81 -2.84 -5.73 4.10
N ASP A 82 -3.68 -5.49 5.12
CA ASP A 82 -5.06 -5.98 5.10
C ASP A 82 -5.88 -5.30 4.00
N LEU A 83 -5.61 -4.03 3.72
CA LEU A 83 -6.23 -3.29 2.62
C LEU A 83 -5.94 -3.95 1.26
N VAL A 84 -4.67 -4.25 0.98
CA VAL A 84 -4.24 -4.89 -0.26
C VAL A 84 -4.79 -6.32 -0.34
N LYS A 85 -4.72 -7.07 0.76
CA LYS A 85 -5.28 -8.41 0.87
C LYS A 85 -6.78 -8.45 0.59
N HIS A 86 -7.56 -7.50 1.12
CA HIS A 86 -8.99 -7.41 0.86
C HIS A 86 -9.33 -7.10 -0.59
N LYS A 87 -8.56 -6.24 -1.25
CA LYS A 87 -8.88 -5.78 -2.60
C LYS A 87 -8.28 -6.68 -3.69
N TYR A 88 -7.04 -7.11 -3.52
CA TYR A 88 -6.28 -7.82 -4.55
C TYR A 88 -6.00 -9.29 -4.21
N GLN A 89 -6.39 -9.75 -3.01
CA GLN A 89 -6.19 -11.12 -2.51
C GLN A 89 -4.70 -11.54 -2.46
N THR A 90 -3.81 -10.56 -2.38
CA THR A 90 -2.36 -10.73 -2.23
C THR A 90 -1.90 -10.04 -0.95
N GLU A 91 -0.80 -10.50 -0.37
CA GLU A 91 -0.18 -9.86 0.79
C GLU A 91 1.02 -9.05 0.35
N LEU A 92 1.28 -7.96 1.09
CA LEU A 92 2.48 -7.16 0.91
C LEU A 92 3.71 -7.94 1.38
N THR A 93 4.82 -7.78 0.71
CA THR A 93 6.12 -8.26 1.19
C THR A 93 6.63 -7.38 2.33
N SER A 94 7.55 -7.89 3.15
CA SER A 94 8.19 -7.10 4.21
C SER A 94 8.91 -5.85 3.67
N SER A 95 9.46 -5.94 2.47
CA SER A 95 10.11 -4.81 1.79
C SER A 95 9.12 -3.72 1.39
N GLU A 96 7.92 -4.08 0.91
CA GLU A 96 6.85 -3.14 0.57
C GLU A 96 6.28 -2.47 1.82
N ILE A 97 6.10 -3.20 2.91
CA ILE A 97 5.68 -2.63 4.19
C ILE A 97 6.73 -1.65 4.71
N SER A 98 8.02 -2.01 4.63
CA SER A 98 9.12 -1.12 5.01
C SER A 98 9.16 0.15 4.15
N MET A 99 8.86 0.02 2.85
CA MET A 99 8.72 1.16 1.94
C MET A 99 7.59 2.10 2.39
N PHE A 100 6.43 1.57 2.79
CA PHE A 100 5.31 2.38 3.29
C PHE A 100 5.61 3.01 4.66
N ASP A 101 6.32 2.32 5.56
CA ASP A 101 6.80 2.92 6.81
C ASP A 101 7.74 4.11 6.55
N LYS A 102 8.65 3.96 5.59
CA LYS A 102 9.53 5.05 5.16
C LYS A 102 8.75 6.24 4.60
N LEU A 103 7.71 5.99 3.79
CA LEU A 103 6.84 7.06 3.27
C LEU A 103 6.14 7.83 4.39
N LEU A 104 5.59 7.12 5.39
CA LEU A 104 4.96 7.75 6.56
C LEU A 104 5.94 8.64 7.34
N LYS A 105 7.19 8.18 7.51
CA LYS A 105 8.24 8.95 8.20
C LYS A 105 8.64 10.20 7.43
N GLU A 106 8.84 10.09 6.11
CA GLU A 106 9.33 11.20 5.29
C GLU A 106 8.26 12.26 4.99
N THR A 107 7.00 11.86 4.85
CA THR A 107 5.94 12.76 4.40
C THR A 107 5.02 13.23 5.52
N ASN A 108 5.09 12.60 6.70
CA ASN A 108 4.26 12.90 7.87
C ASN A 108 2.74 12.87 7.59
N ILE A 109 2.31 12.05 6.63
CA ILE A 109 0.89 11.81 6.33
C ILE A 109 0.30 10.78 7.29
N THR A 110 -1.02 10.77 7.40
CA THR A 110 -1.73 9.75 8.17
C THR A 110 -1.81 8.42 7.42
N VAL A 111 -1.98 7.32 8.16
CA VAL A 111 -2.17 5.98 7.57
C VAL A 111 -3.39 5.96 6.65
N GLY A 112 -4.45 6.70 6.98
CA GLY A 112 -5.63 6.78 6.11
C GLY A 112 -5.33 7.42 4.76
N VAL A 113 -4.54 8.49 4.70
CA VAL A 113 -4.09 9.10 3.44
C VAL A 113 -3.19 8.15 2.65
N LEU A 114 -2.27 7.43 3.33
CA LEU A 114 -1.45 6.41 2.70
C LEU A 114 -2.31 5.31 2.09
N ASN A 115 -3.31 4.81 2.81
CA ASN A 115 -4.22 3.77 2.33
C ASN A 115 -5.02 4.21 1.10
N VAL A 116 -5.48 5.46 1.07
CA VAL A 116 -6.13 6.04 -0.11
C VAL A 116 -5.14 6.13 -1.28
N CYS A 117 -3.90 6.56 -1.02
CA CYS A 117 -2.85 6.62 -2.03
C CYS A 117 -2.52 5.23 -2.61
N ILE A 118 -2.42 4.20 -1.77
CA ILE A 118 -2.23 2.80 -2.20
C ILE A 118 -3.36 2.37 -3.13
N LEU A 119 -4.62 2.60 -2.75
CA LEU A 119 -5.77 2.25 -3.58
C LEU A 119 -5.74 2.95 -4.94
N TYR A 120 -5.41 4.24 -4.96
CA TYR A 120 -5.29 5.03 -6.18
C TYR A 120 -4.17 4.50 -7.08
N VAL A 121 -2.97 4.34 -6.55
CA VAL A 121 -1.80 3.91 -7.32
C VAL A 121 -1.98 2.50 -7.87
N LEU A 122 -2.49 1.56 -7.07
CA LEU A 122 -2.75 0.19 -7.53
C LEU A 122 -3.85 0.14 -8.60
N SER A 123 -4.86 1.02 -8.54
CA SER A 123 -5.87 1.11 -9.61
C SER A 123 -5.27 1.63 -10.93
N GLU A 124 -4.35 2.59 -10.87
CA GLU A 124 -3.66 3.13 -12.05
C GLU A 124 -2.62 2.17 -12.64
N LYS A 125 -2.07 1.27 -11.80
CA LYS A 125 -1.00 0.33 -12.17
C LYS A 125 -1.47 -1.11 -12.31
N ASN A 126 -2.79 -1.34 -12.45
CA ASN A 126 -3.37 -2.67 -12.60
C ASN A 126 -2.98 -3.66 -11.48
N GLY A 127 -2.81 -3.16 -10.26
CA GLY A 127 -2.45 -3.96 -9.08
C GLY A 127 -0.94 -4.09 -8.81
N GLU A 128 -0.09 -3.54 -9.66
CA GLU A 128 1.37 -3.53 -9.43
C GLU A 128 1.76 -2.45 -8.42
N ILE A 129 2.67 -2.79 -7.51
CA ILE A 129 3.23 -1.85 -6.53
C ILE A 129 4.50 -1.22 -7.12
N PRO A 130 4.46 0.07 -7.48
CA PRO A 130 5.62 0.74 -8.05
C PRO A 130 6.64 1.12 -6.97
N SER A 131 7.76 1.70 -7.41
CA SER A 131 8.85 2.13 -6.53
C SER A 131 8.44 3.20 -5.51
N PHE A 132 9.22 3.31 -4.43
CA PHE A 132 9.12 4.37 -3.41
C PHE A 132 8.97 5.78 -4.01
N ASN A 133 9.81 6.12 -4.97
CA ASN A 133 9.82 7.45 -5.60
C ASN A 133 8.50 7.78 -6.33
N TYR A 134 7.81 6.77 -6.84
CA TYR A 134 6.51 6.97 -7.47
C TYR A 134 5.45 7.37 -6.43
N PHE A 135 5.36 6.62 -5.33
CA PHE A 135 4.45 6.94 -4.22
C PHE A 135 4.78 8.32 -3.62
N LEU A 136 6.07 8.59 -3.37
CA LEU A 136 6.53 9.86 -2.84
C LEU A 136 6.11 11.04 -3.74
N LYS A 137 6.21 10.88 -5.06
CA LYS A 137 5.77 11.91 -6.02
C LYS A 137 4.26 12.14 -5.95
N VAL A 138 3.46 11.08 -5.88
CA VAL A 138 1.99 11.19 -5.76
C VAL A 138 1.62 11.89 -4.46
N ILE A 139 2.17 11.45 -3.33
CA ILE A 139 1.90 12.02 -2.00
C ILE A 139 2.31 13.51 -1.96
N ASN A 140 3.50 13.86 -2.44
CA ASN A 140 3.94 15.24 -2.48
C ASN A 140 3.05 16.12 -3.38
N THR A 141 2.51 15.56 -4.45
CA THR A 141 1.53 16.27 -5.29
C THR A 141 0.24 16.53 -4.51
N TRP A 142 -0.23 15.57 -3.74
CA TRP A 142 -1.42 15.70 -2.90
C TRP A 142 -1.21 16.73 -1.78
N ILE A 143 -0.08 16.67 -1.08
CA ILE A 143 0.27 17.65 -0.03
C ILE A 143 0.26 19.08 -0.60
N ARG A 144 0.87 19.29 -1.79
CA ARG A 144 0.86 20.60 -2.47
C ARG A 144 -0.55 21.05 -2.89
N ALA A 145 -1.44 20.12 -3.15
CA ALA A 145 -2.85 20.37 -3.44
C ALA A 145 -3.72 20.58 -2.18
N GLY A 146 -3.11 20.59 -0.98
CA GLY A 146 -3.81 20.73 0.30
C GLY A 146 -4.57 19.48 0.77
N ILE A 147 -4.25 18.31 0.22
CA ILE A 147 -4.87 17.03 0.57
C ILE A 147 -4.08 16.42 1.73
N ASN A 148 -4.53 16.68 2.96
CA ASN A 148 -3.80 16.28 4.17
C ASN A 148 -4.58 15.28 5.06
N ASP A 149 -5.82 14.96 4.69
CA ASP A 149 -6.67 14.04 5.42
C ASP A 149 -7.33 13.00 4.49
N THR A 150 -7.84 11.93 5.08
CA THR A 150 -8.43 10.78 4.35
C THR A 150 -9.68 11.19 3.55
N ALA A 151 -10.48 12.13 4.06
CA ALA A 151 -11.70 12.58 3.40
C ALA A 151 -11.38 13.37 2.13
N SER A 152 -10.44 14.32 2.22
CA SER A 152 -9.96 15.11 1.06
C SER A 152 -9.26 14.23 0.02
N ALA A 153 -8.50 13.23 0.46
CA ALA A 153 -7.87 12.26 -0.44
C ALA A 153 -8.92 11.42 -1.20
N LEU A 154 -9.95 10.91 -0.52
CA LEU A 154 -11.06 10.21 -1.15
C LEU A 154 -11.85 11.09 -2.12
N ALA A 155 -12.15 12.33 -1.72
CA ALA A 155 -12.85 13.29 -2.59
C ALA A 155 -12.03 13.57 -3.85
N HIS A 156 -10.70 13.69 -3.71
CA HIS A 156 -9.81 13.94 -4.85
C HIS A 156 -9.85 12.79 -5.87
N ILE A 157 -9.76 11.52 -5.44
CA ILE A 157 -9.83 10.40 -6.37
C ILE A 157 -11.22 10.21 -6.98
N ASN A 158 -12.29 10.47 -6.24
CA ASN A 158 -13.65 10.37 -6.75
C ASN A 158 -13.97 11.47 -7.79
N ASN A 159 -13.35 12.66 -7.65
CA ASN A 159 -13.51 13.78 -8.59
C ASN A 159 -12.55 13.67 -9.79
N THR A 160 -11.48 12.89 -9.66
CA THR A 160 -10.65 12.52 -10.79
C THR A 160 -11.40 11.41 -11.54
N GLU A 161 -12.33 11.77 -12.44
CA GLU A 161 -13.01 10.79 -13.29
C GLU A 161 -11.96 9.81 -13.84
N PRO A 162 -12.24 8.49 -13.82
CA PRO A 162 -11.39 7.55 -14.52
C PRO A 162 -11.34 8.05 -15.96
N LYS A 163 -10.16 8.44 -16.43
CA LYS A 163 -9.94 8.69 -17.85
C LYS A 163 -10.41 7.42 -18.52
N LYS A 164 -11.63 7.49 -19.10
CA LYS A 164 -12.16 6.42 -19.96
C LYS A 164 -10.98 5.97 -20.80
N PRO A 165 -10.65 4.68 -20.86
CA PRO A 165 -9.56 4.22 -21.69
C PRO A 165 -9.82 4.89 -23.03
N LYS A 166 -8.87 5.69 -23.53
CA LYS A 166 -8.95 6.26 -24.86
C LYS A 166 -9.19 5.03 -25.71
N THR A 167 -10.44 4.89 -26.16
CA THR A 167 -10.78 3.90 -27.18
C THR A 167 -9.73 4.15 -28.23
N THR A 168 -8.79 3.25 -28.33
CA THR A 168 -7.85 3.19 -29.43
C THR A 168 -8.75 3.23 -30.62
N ARG A 169 -8.84 4.39 -31.28
CA ARG A 169 -9.53 4.49 -32.58
C ARG A 169 -9.09 3.26 -33.29
N SER A 170 -10.02 2.36 -33.58
CA SER A 170 -9.77 1.19 -34.39
C SER A 170 -8.97 1.75 -35.55
N LYS A 171 -7.72 1.30 -35.69
CA LYS A 171 -6.95 1.59 -36.87
C LYS A 171 -7.83 1.08 -37.98
N THR A 172 -8.49 1.99 -38.68
CA THR A 172 -9.15 1.73 -39.95
C THR A 172 -8.16 0.83 -40.69
N VAL A 173 -8.57 -0.39 -40.92
CA VAL A 173 -7.77 -1.34 -41.71
C VAL A 173 -7.45 -0.57 -42.98
N LYS A 174 -6.20 -0.12 -43.12
CA LYS A 174 -5.75 0.51 -44.34
C LYS A 174 -5.97 -0.54 -45.39
N GLN A 175 -6.93 -0.28 -46.30
CA GLN A 175 -7.11 -1.12 -47.45
C GLN A 175 -5.73 -1.31 -48.07
N LEU A 176 -5.35 -2.59 -48.27
CA LEU A 176 -4.13 -2.97 -48.92
C LEU A 176 -4.05 -2.20 -50.25
N PRO A 177 -2.88 -1.65 -50.61
CA PRO A 177 -2.72 -0.94 -51.87
C PRO A 177 -3.13 -1.84 -53.03
N LYS A 178 -3.78 -1.29 -54.09
CA LYS A 178 -4.30 -2.01 -55.23
C LYS A 178 -3.25 -2.82 -56.01
N TRP A 179 -1.96 -2.67 -55.72
CA TRP A 179 -0.87 -3.43 -56.33
C TRP A 179 -0.59 -4.77 -55.61
N TYR A 180 -1.21 -4.98 -54.41
CA TYR A 180 -1.08 -6.26 -53.70
C TYR A 180 -2.15 -7.22 -54.23
N THR A 181 -1.96 -7.75 -55.39
CA THR A 181 -2.70 -8.93 -55.87
C THR A 181 -1.93 -10.18 -55.50
N LYS A 182 -2.60 -11.08 -54.74
CA LYS A 182 -2.12 -12.44 -54.55
C LYS A 182 -1.84 -13.02 -55.93
N GLN A 183 -0.59 -13.42 -56.20
CA GLN A 183 -0.33 -14.42 -57.21
C GLN A 183 -0.62 -15.76 -56.56
N ASP A 184 -1.82 -16.31 -56.86
CA ASP A 184 -2.12 -17.70 -56.68
C ASP A 184 -1.67 -18.38 -57.99
N GLU A 185 -0.58 -19.17 -57.91
CA GLU A 185 -0.37 -20.40 -58.68
C GLU A 185 0.68 -21.24 -57.97
#